data_61a01863d460d3353a64be6952b097a0
#
_entry.id   61a01863d460d3353a64be6952b097a0
#
_cell.length_a   1.000
_cell.length_b   1.000
_cell.length_c   1.000
_cell.angle_alpha   90.00
_cell.angle_beta   90.00
_cell.angle_gamma   90.00
#
_symmetry.space_group_name_H-M   'P 1'
#
loop_
_entity.id
_entity.type
_entity.pdbx_description
1 polymer ?
#
loop_
_entity_poly.entity_id
_entity_poly.type
_entity_poly.pdbx_seq_one_letter_code
_entity_poly.pdbx_strand_id
1 'polypeptide(L)'
;MKNVIFKKALFSLLLLLSFIGFSQNLPLSKDAKISVITCGLGNETYSYFGHTAIRVADPGNNIDVVFNYGAFDFRTPNFVAKFAKGDLQYFVIVHSFPEFIDEYNNEKRSVFEQELLVSQDIKQKLFDNLNTTLASEDRFYTYKFIDKNCTSMVVDIINKSLNGEVITKKGDTDITYRSILFPYFNGHFYDQLGTSIIFGTKVDQLGTKIFLPFELKNSLEKTTYQNQPLVTQSKTLLSFEKETPSSWWNNVYTYLFILAFVVLAHNKIVDKIYLLILSFIGIFFVFMGFYSFHQELAMNYNVLLFSPLLLILIFLSILKNKRWTYRFAVLHLIFLIVYAIFLINKAHFLIVLPMIITSGFVLVRVAIRNKKRIPIII
;
A
#
# COMPACT_ATOMS: atom_id res chain seq x y z
N MET A 1 69.49 -2.67 15.68
CA MET A 1 68.39 -2.03 14.86
C MET A 1 67.60 -3.01 14.00
N LYS A 2 68.18 -3.92 13.22
CA LYS A 2 67.48 -4.86 12.34
C LYS A 2 66.45 -5.77 13.05
N ASN A 3 66.79 -6.30 14.24
CA ASN A 3 65.90 -7.18 15.02
C ASN A 3 64.65 -6.48 15.61
N VAL A 4 64.73 -5.18 15.88
CA VAL A 4 63.59 -4.39 16.39
C VAL A 4 62.60 -4.08 15.26
N ILE A 5 63.12 -3.81 14.05
CA ILE A 5 62.29 -3.55 12.86
C ILE A 5 61.56 -4.84 12.46
N PHE A 6 62.27 -5.99 12.46
CA PHE A 6 61.65 -7.29 12.16
C PHE A 6 60.53 -7.68 13.15
N LYS A 7 60.76 -7.47 14.47
CA LYS A 7 59.74 -7.74 15.51
C LYS A 7 58.51 -6.84 15.36
N LYS A 8 58.73 -5.55 15.02
CA LYS A 8 57.60 -4.63 14.74
C LYS A 8 56.85 -5.01 13.47
N ALA A 9 57.52 -5.37 12.39
CA ALA A 9 56.89 -5.85 11.17
C ALA A 9 56.09 -7.13 11.35
N LEU A 10 56.64 -8.11 12.10
CA LEU A 10 55.94 -9.35 12.45
C LEU A 10 54.72 -9.09 13.33
N PHE A 11 54.82 -8.19 14.32
CA PHE A 11 53.71 -7.82 15.16
C PHE A 11 52.61 -7.07 14.38
N SER A 12 52.98 -6.19 13.45
CA SER A 12 52.02 -5.54 12.56
C SER A 12 51.36 -6.53 11.59
N LEU A 13 52.09 -7.52 11.10
CA LEU A 13 51.56 -8.59 10.25
C LEU A 13 50.58 -9.51 11.05
N LEU A 14 50.90 -9.85 12.29
CA LEU A 14 50.03 -10.61 13.18
C LEU A 14 48.77 -9.82 13.55
N LEU A 15 48.88 -8.49 13.76
CA LEU A 15 47.75 -7.59 13.94
C LEU A 15 46.87 -7.51 12.70
N LEU A 16 47.44 -7.46 11.50
CA LEU A 16 46.70 -7.47 10.24
C LEU A 16 46.01 -8.82 9.99
N LEU A 17 46.64 -9.93 10.36
CA LEU A 17 46.05 -11.27 10.26
C LEU A 17 44.90 -11.48 11.25
N SER A 18 44.89 -10.80 12.40
CA SER A 18 43.77 -10.85 13.35
C SER A 18 42.53 -10.10 12.88
N PHE A 19 42.65 -9.19 11.88
CA PHE A 19 41.52 -8.53 11.25
C PHE A 19 40.92 -9.31 10.09
N ILE A 20 41.51 -10.44 9.66
CA ILE A 20 40.89 -11.38 8.73
C ILE A 20 40.01 -12.35 9.54
N GLY A 21 39.18 -11.83 10.39
CA GLY A 21 38.04 -12.54 10.94
C GLY A 21 37.02 -12.67 9.82
N PHE A 22 37.01 -13.79 9.13
CA PHE A 22 35.83 -14.17 8.36
C PHE A 22 34.67 -14.15 9.34
N SER A 23 33.74 -13.25 9.16
CA SER A 23 32.43 -13.36 9.78
C SER A 23 31.79 -14.64 9.22
N GLN A 24 32.13 -15.77 9.84
CA GLN A 24 31.43 -17.01 9.55
C GLN A 24 30.04 -16.85 10.08
N ASN A 25 29.04 -16.91 9.18
CA ASN A 25 27.65 -16.98 9.60
C ASN A 25 27.51 -18.15 10.59
N LEU A 26 26.95 -17.86 11.74
CA LEU A 26 26.74 -18.87 12.79
C LEU A 26 25.91 -20.03 12.22
N PRO A 27 26.40 -21.30 12.25
CA PRO A 27 25.60 -22.42 11.78
C PRO A 27 24.40 -22.61 12.70
N LEU A 28 23.21 -22.70 12.11
CA LEU A 28 21.98 -23.00 12.86
C LEU A 28 22.07 -24.42 13.44
N SER A 29 21.60 -24.59 14.67
CA SER A 29 21.48 -25.88 15.29
C SER A 29 20.44 -26.77 14.59
N LYS A 30 20.42 -28.07 14.87
CA LYS A 30 19.43 -29.00 14.30
C LYS A 30 18.00 -28.70 14.74
N ASP A 31 17.84 -28.03 15.88
CA ASP A 31 16.55 -27.68 16.46
C ASP A 31 16.06 -26.31 16.00
N ALA A 32 16.81 -25.66 15.13
CA ALA A 32 16.44 -24.35 14.59
C ALA A 32 15.14 -24.41 13.76
N LYS A 33 14.28 -23.42 13.98
CA LYS A 33 13.01 -23.21 13.29
C LYS A 33 13.01 -21.86 12.61
N ILE A 34 12.50 -21.80 11.39
CA ILE A 34 12.22 -20.54 10.72
C ILE A 34 10.74 -20.49 10.39
N SER A 35 10.09 -19.39 10.74
CA SER A 35 8.65 -19.24 10.59
C SER A 35 8.31 -17.94 9.90
N VAL A 36 7.24 -17.95 9.11
CA VAL A 36 6.58 -16.72 8.63
C VAL A 36 5.58 -16.28 9.69
N ILE A 37 5.71 -15.02 10.09
CA ILE A 37 4.79 -14.37 11.03
C ILE A 37 3.82 -13.49 10.23
N THR A 38 2.53 -13.66 10.48
CA THR A 38 1.47 -12.80 9.95
C THR A 38 0.81 -12.04 11.08
N CYS A 39 0.88 -10.72 11.03
CA CYS A 39 0.27 -9.85 12.03
C CYS A 39 -1.06 -9.30 11.52
N GLY A 40 -2.05 -9.29 12.40
CA GLY A 40 -3.40 -8.83 12.15
C GLY A 40 -3.47 -7.35 11.79
N LEU A 41 -4.65 -6.95 11.35
CA LEU A 41 -4.97 -5.58 10.96
C LEU A 41 -4.96 -4.68 12.20
N GLY A 42 -4.56 -3.41 12.02
CA GLY A 42 -4.69 -2.35 13.03
C GLY A 42 -5.62 -1.23 12.55
N ASN A 43 -5.77 -0.20 13.38
CA ASN A 43 -6.63 0.95 13.09
C ASN A 43 -5.85 2.17 12.56
N GLU A 44 -4.52 2.13 12.63
CA GLU A 44 -3.67 3.16 12.05
C GLU A 44 -3.45 2.92 10.56
N THR A 45 -3.35 3.97 9.76
CA THR A 45 -3.26 3.90 8.29
C THR A 45 -2.14 2.96 7.82
N TYR A 46 -0.99 2.94 8.51
CA TYR A 46 0.13 2.05 8.18
C TYR A 46 -0.12 0.58 8.55
N SER A 47 -1.11 0.30 9.37
CA SER A 47 -1.43 -1.03 9.88
C SER A 47 -2.73 -1.63 9.32
N TYR A 48 -3.47 -0.91 8.48
CA TYR A 48 -4.75 -1.38 7.89
C TYR A 48 -4.63 -2.75 7.24
N PHE A 49 -3.51 -3.03 6.61
CA PHE A 49 -3.31 -4.25 5.81
C PHE A 49 -2.60 -5.37 6.58
N GLY A 50 -2.28 -5.16 7.86
CA GLY A 50 -1.47 -6.10 8.65
C GLY A 50 0.03 -5.97 8.38
N HIS A 51 0.80 -6.99 8.77
CA HIS A 51 2.25 -7.02 8.58
C HIS A 51 2.75 -8.46 8.40
N THR A 52 3.91 -8.60 7.74
CA THR A 52 4.59 -9.89 7.55
C THR A 52 6.04 -9.78 7.99
N ALA A 53 6.52 -10.77 8.74
CA ALA A 53 7.90 -10.88 9.21
C ALA A 53 8.40 -12.34 9.17
N ILE A 54 9.71 -12.54 9.37
CA ILE A 54 10.33 -13.86 9.47
C ILE A 54 10.94 -14.00 10.86
N ARG A 55 10.53 -15.04 11.62
CA ARG A 55 11.15 -15.43 12.88
C ARG A 55 12.18 -16.50 12.64
N VAL A 56 13.32 -16.38 13.31
CA VAL A 56 14.35 -17.42 13.43
C VAL A 56 14.49 -17.74 14.91
N ALA A 57 14.13 -18.96 15.29
CA ALA A 57 14.25 -19.50 16.64
C ALA A 57 15.24 -20.65 16.63
N ASP A 58 16.38 -20.50 17.31
CA ASP A 58 17.42 -21.51 17.45
C ASP A 58 17.84 -21.63 18.92
N PRO A 59 17.18 -22.52 19.68
CA PRO A 59 17.49 -22.70 21.09
C PRO A 59 18.94 -23.14 21.33
N GLY A 60 19.54 -23.90 20.40
CA GLY A 60 20.94 -24.37 20.51
C GLY A 60 21.95 -23.22 20.49
N ASN A 61 21.64 -22.13 19.84
CA ASN A 61 22.46 -20.93 19.75
C ASN A 61 21.91 -19.75 20.54
N ASN A 62 20.84 -19.94 21.33
CA ASN A 62 20.15 -18.90 22.08
C ASN A 62 19.68 -17.73 21.20
N ILE A 63 19.17 -18.06 19.99
CA ILE A 63 18.60 -17.08 19.03
C ILE A 63 17.09 -17.21 19.06
N ASP A 64 16.38 -16.10 19.23
CA ASP A 64 14.95 -15.97 18.99
C ASP A 64 14.66 -14.54 18.53
N VAL A 65 14.72 -14.32 17.22
CA VAL A 65 14.68 -13.00 16.60
C VAL A 65 13.69 -12.96 15.45
N VAL A 66 13.20 -11.75 15.17
CA VAL A 66 12.27 -11.46 14.08
C VAL A 66 12.88 -10.46 13.13
N PHE A 67 13.01 -10.84 11.86
CA PHE A 67 13.42 -9.97 10.77
C PHE A 67 12.18 -9.26 10.22
N ASN A 68 12.13 -7.94 10.42
CA ASN A 68 11.05 -7.07 10.00
C ASN A 68 11.44 -6.30 8.74
N TYR A 69 10.72 -6.56 7.64
CA TYR A 69 10.75 -5.73 6.45
C TYR A 69 9.70 -4.62 6.58
N GLY A 70 10.02 -3.40 6.17
CA GLY A 70 9.06 -2.30 6.17
C GLY A 70 9.20 -1.32 7.33
N ALA A 71 10.30 -1.39 8.08
CA ALA A 71 10.65 -0.32 9.00
C ALA A 71 10.94 0.99 8.23
N PHE A 72 10.54 2.11 8.80
CA PHE A 72 10.79 3.45 8.26
C PHE A 72 10.99 4.44 9.40
N ASP A 73 11.61 5.59 9.10
CA ASP A 73 11.86 6.63 10.09
C ASP A 73 11.07 7.90 9.76
N PHE A 74 10.09 8.26 10.57
CA PHE A 74 9.33 9.50 10.44
C PHE A 74 10.18 10.78 10.50
N ARG A 75 11.40 10.70 11.10
CA ARG A 75 12.35 11.82 11.14
C ARG A 75 13.04 12.06 9.80
N THR A 76 12.84 11.19 8.82
CA THR A 76 13.37 11.38 7.47
C THR A 76 12.95 12.75 6.93
N PRO A 77 13.89 13.61 6.50
CA PRO A 77 13.55 14.93 5.94
C PRO A 77 12.55 14.80 4.78
N ASN A 78 11.50 15.63 4.83
CA ASN A 78 10.42 15.62 3.83
C ASN A 78 9.70 14.25 3.72
N PHE A 79 9.51 13.53 4.82
CA PHE A 79 8.93 12.19 4.86
C PHE A 79 7.67 12.07 4.00
N VAL A 80 6.65 12.92 4.23
CA VAL A 80 5.38 12.89 3.49
C VAL A 80 5.59 13.11 1.98
N ALA A 81 6.45 14.05 1.61
CA ALA A 81 6.75 14.33 0.21
C ALA A 81 7.46 13.15 -0.48
N LYS A 82 8.42 12.52 0.21
CA LYS A 82 9.11 11.31 -0.28
C LYS A 82 8.16 10.12 -0.38
N PHE A 83 7.30 9.93 0.63
CA PHE A 83 6.27 8.90 0.58
C PHE A 83 5.34 9.10 -0.62
N ALA A 84 4.78 10.30 -0.79
CA ALA A 84 3.91 10.63 -1.91
C ALA A 84 4.61 10.48 -3.27
N LYS A 85 5.89 10.84 -3.34
CA LYS A 85 6.71 10.64 -4.54
C LYS A 85 7.02 9.16 -4.82
N GLY A 86 6.97 8.30 -3.80
CA GLY A 86 7.32 6.88 -3.92
C GLY A 86 8.82 6.63 -4.03
N ASP A 87 9.63 7.46 -3.35
CA ASP A 87 11.10 7.29 -3.18
C ASP A 87 11.52 7.23 -1.71
N LEU A 88 10.55 7.08 -0.79
CA LEU A 88 10.84 6.86 0.62
C LEU A 88 11.56 5.52 0.80
N GLN A 89 12.71 5.56 1.50
CA GLN A 89 13.47 4.37 1.82
C GLN A 89 12.89 3.71 3.07
N TYR A 90 12.59 2.44 2.93
CA TYR A 90 12.28 1.52 4.01
C TYR A 90 13.48 0.61 4.26
N PHE A 91 13.53 -0.04 5.40
CA PHE A 91 14.66 -0.88 5.74
C PHE A 91 14.26 -2.11 6.56
N VAL A 92 15.17 -3.08 6.60
CA VAL A 92 15.04 -4.28 7.42
C VAL A 92 15.65 -4.02 8.79
N ILE A 93 14.93 -4.41 9.85
CA ILE A 93 15.42 -4.40 11.25
C ILE A 93 15.18 -5.77 11.87
N VAL A 94 15.90 -6.01 12.98
CA VAL A 94 15.74 -7.22 13.78
C VAL A 94 15.35 -6.83 15.19
N HIS A 95 14.33 -7.50 15.73
CA HIS A 95 13.90 -7.40 17.12
C HIS A 95 14.03 -8.75 17.79
N SER A 96 14.14 -8.79 19.11
CA SER A 96 13.90 -10.03 19.84
C SER A 96 12.43 -10.44 19.69
N PHE A 97 12.16 -11.74 19.69
CA PHE A 97 10.78 -12.22 19.57
C PHE A 97 9.87 -11.77 20.74
N PRO A 98 10.33 -11.72 22.01
CA PRO A 98 9.53 -11.15 23.07
C PRO A 98 9.14 -9.68 22.86
N GLU A 99 10.09 -8.82 22.46
CA GLU A 99 9.79 -7.40 22.15
C GLU A 99 8.77 -7.28 21.01
N PHE A 100 8.91 -8.10 19.97
CA PHE A 100 7.98 -8.14 18.86
C PHE A 100 6.56 -8.52 19.30
N ILE A 101 6.42 -9.56 20.12
CA ILE A 101 5.12 -10.01 20.63
C ILE A 101 4.49 -8.96 21.56
N ASP A 102 5.30 -8.33 22.42
CA ASP A 102 4.82 -7.29 23.33
C ASP A 102 4.28 -6.07 22.57
N GLU A 103 4.91 -5.67 21.46
CA GLU A 103 4.40 -4.60 20.57
C GLU A 103 2.99 -4.92 20.07
N TYR A 104 2.78 -6.12 19.46
CA TYR A 104 1.46 -6.50 18.92
C TYR A 104 0.42 -6.76 20.01
N ASN A 105 0.83 -7.21 21.19
CA ASN A 105 -0.05 -7.35 22.35
C ASN A 105 -0.55 -5.98 22.82
N ASN A 106 0.32 -4.97 22.88
CA ASN A 106 -0.03 -3.60 23.25
C ASN A 106 -0.95 -2.93 22.19
N GLU A 107 -0.71 -3.22 20.92
CA GLU A 107 -1.56 -2.74 19.80
C GLU A 107 -2.87 -3.54 19.66
N LYS A 108 -3.08 -4.60 20.47
CA LYS A 108 -4.23 -5.53 20.39
C LYS A 108 -4.42 -6.11 18.98
N ARG A 109 -3.34 -6.56 18.37
CA ARG A 109 -3.33 -7.15 17.04
C ARG A 109 -2.99 -8.62 17.12
N SER A 110 -3.75 -9.46 16.44
CA SER A 110 -3.52 -10.90 16.38
C SER A 110 -2.20 -11.22 15.68
N VAL A 111 -1.53 -12.29 16.12
CA VAL A 111 -0.29 -12.77 15.52
C VAL A 111 -0.41 -14.26 15.24
N PHE A 112 -0.08 -14.65 14.01
CA PHE A 112 -0.10 -16.01 13.51
C PHE A 112 1.29 -16.43 13.07
N GLU A 113 1.64 -17.69 13.31
CA GLU A 113 2.93 -18.28 12.96
C GLU A 113 2.75 -19.53 12.10
N GLN A 114 3.54 -19.65 11.03
CA GLN A 114 3.62 -20.82 10.16
C GLN A 114 5.09 -21.20 10.00
N GLU A 115 5.52 -22.34 10.62
CA GLU A 115 6.89 -22.84 10.52
C GLU A 115 7.13 -23.42 9.13
N LEU A 116 8.28 -23.10 8.50
CA LEU A 116 8.72 -23.63 7.22
C LEU A 116 9.23 -25.07 7.40
N LEU A 117 8.60 -26.01 6.68
CA LEU A 117 8.97 -27.43 6.65
C LEU A 117 10.01 -27.70 5.57
N VAL A 118 11.22 -27.23 5.79
CA VAL A 118 12.33 -27.32 4.84
C VAL A 118 13.57 -27.96 5.50
N SER A 119 14.51 -28.46 4.67
CA SER A 119 15.74 -29.06 5.15
C SER A 119 16.62 -28.06 5.92
N GLN A 120 17.53 -28.59 6.73
CA GLN A 120 18.49 -27.80 7.50
C GLN A 120 19.33 -26.86 6.58
N ASP A 121 19.75 -27.37 5.42
CA ASP A 121 20.51 -26.58 4.43
C ASP A 121 19.72 -25.38 3.91
N ILE A 122 18.40 -25.54 3.68
CA ILE A 122 17.55 -24.44 3.26
C ILE A 122 17.32 -23.44 4.39
N LYS A 123 17.14 -23.91 5.63
CA LYS A 123 17.07 -23.03 6.80
C LYS A 123 18.34 -22.22 6.94
N GLN A 124 19.51 -22.84 6.86
CA GLN A 124 20.80 -22.15 6.90
C GLN A 124 20.92 -21.12 5.78
N LYS A 125 20.61 -21.50 4.55
CA LYS A 125 20.67 -20.61 3.40
C LYS A 125 19.73 -19.40 3.56
N LEU A 126 18.51 -19.60 4.10
CA LEU A 126 17.58 -18.51 4.38
C LEU A 126 18.13 -17.59 5.47
N PHE A 127 18.66 -18.12 6.55
CA PHE A 127 19.27 -17.35 7.62
C PHE A 127 20.49 -16.55 7.13
N ASP A 128 21.34 -17.14 6.28
CA ASP A 128 22.49 -16.47 5.66
C ASP A 128 22.03 -15.33 4.72
N ASN A 129 20.98 -15.55 3.92
CA ASN A 129 20.39 -14.52 3.08
C ASN A 129 19.82 -13.35 3.91
N LEU A 130 19.15 -13.63 5.04
CA LEU A 130 18.60 -12.62 5.94
C LEU A 130 19.73 -11.78 6.56
N ASN A 131 20.78 -12.42 7.06
CA ASN A 131 21.93 -11.74 7.66
C ASN A 131 22.71 -10.91 6.61
N THR A 132 22.91 -11.48 5.42
CA THR A 132 23.55 -10.75 4.29
C THR A 132 22.77 -9.51 3.92
N THR A 133 21.44 -9.62 3.80
CA THR A 133 20.57 -8.48 3.54
C THR A 133 20.69 -7.42 4.64
N LEU A 134 20.66 -7.84 5.90
CA LEU A 134 20.76 -6.92 7.05
C LEU A 134 22.09 -6.17 7.11
N ALA A 135 23.19 -6.84 6.73
CA ALA A 135 24.56 -6.31 6.80
C ALA A 135 24.98 -5.50 5.55
N SER A 136 24.19 -5.51 4.48
CA SER A 136 24.51 -4.85 3.21
C SER A 136 23.59 -3.64 2.92
N GLU A 137 23.87 -2.93 1.82
CA GLU A 137 23.01 -1.87 1.30
C GLU A 137 21.61 -2.39 0.89
N ASP A 138 21.46 -3.69 0.62
CA ASP A 138 20.18 -4.35 0.33
C ASP A 138 19.21 -4.29 1.52
N ARG A 139 19.72 -3.92 2.71
CA ARG A 139 18.90 -3.59 3.88
C ARG A 139 17.89 -2.49 3.56
N PHE A 140 18.26 -1.52 2.71
CA PHE A 140 17.41 -0.41 2.33
C PHE A 140 16.71 -0.67 1.01
N TYR A 141 15.43 -0.33 0.91
CA TYR A 141 14.68 -0.48 -0.34
C TYR A 141 13.62 0.60 -0.49
N THR A 142 13.35 0.96 -1.74
CA THR A 142 12.27 1.89 -2.04
C THR A 142 10.93 1.16 -1.97
N TYR A 143 10.07 1.60 -1.08
CA TYR A 143 8.74 1.02 -0.90
C TYR A 143 7.85 1.20 -2.14
N LYS A 144 7.13 0.14 -2.51
CA LYS A 144 6.06 0.15 -3.52
C LYS A 144 4.87 -0.62 -2.97
N PHE A 145 3.71 0.00 -3.00
CA PHE A 145 2.52 -0.52 -2.30
C PHE A 145 2.17 -1.96 -2.70
N ILE A 146 2.10 -2.26 -4.00
CA ILE A 146 1.81 -3.62 -4.50
C ILE A 146 3.11 -4.41 -4.76
N ASP A 147 4.13 -3.78 -5.34
CA ASP A 147 5.23 -4.50 -5.95
C ASP A 147 6.43 -4.73 -5.01
N LYS A 148 6.61 -3.93 -3.93
CA LYS A 148 7.76 -4.06 -3.02
C LYS A 148 7.43 -3.57 -1.61
N ASN A 149 6.88 -4.44 -0.79
CA ASN A 149 6.47 -4.19 0.59
C ASN A 149 6.92 -5.32 1.52
N CYS A 150 6.54 -5.29 2.81
CA CYS A 150 6.94 -6.31 3.77
C CYS A 150 6.59 -7.73 3.31
N THR A 151 5.42 -7.94 2.74
CA THR A 151 4.96 -9.26 2.30
C THR A 151 5.70 -9.75 1.07
N SER A 152 5.83 -8.92 0.02
CA SER A 152 6.54 -9.33 -1.20
C SER A 152 8.03 -9.58 -0.92
N MET A 153 8.67 -8.78 -0.05
CA MET A 153 10.07 -9.00 0.35
C MET A 153 10.28 -10.34 1.08
N VAL A 154 9.32 -10.74 1.92
CA VAL A 154 9.35 -12.06 2.57
C VAL A 154 9.16 -13.18 1.56
N VAL A 155 8.23 -13.04 0.60
CA VAL A 155 8.06 -14.01 -0.50
C VAL A 155 9.36 -14.16 -1.30
N ASP A 156 9.97 -13.03 -1.68
CA ASP A 156 11.17 -13.02 -2.52
C ASP A 156 12.37 -13.71 -1.84
N ILE A 157 12.61 -13.42 -0.54
CA ILE A 157 13.77 -14.00 0.16
C ILE A 157 13.59 -15.51 0.42
N ILE A 158 12.35 -15.96 0.68
CA ILE A 158 12.07 -17.38 0.84
C ILE A 158 12.20 -18.07 -0.53
N ASN A 159 11.62 -17.56 -1.59
CA ASN A 159 11.72 -18.12 -2.94
C ASN A 159 13.18 -18.19 -3.42
N LYS A 160 13.99 -17.15 -3.15
CA LYS A 160 15.44 -17.16 -3.41
C LYS A 160 16.14 -18.29 -2.69
N SER A 161 15.75 -18.58 -1.45
CA SER A 161 16.35 -19.65 -0.63
C SER A 161 15.93 -21.03 -1.11
N LEU A 162 14.72 -21.18 -1.64
CA LEU A 162 14.17 -22.39 -2.26
C LEU A 162 14.67 -22.63 -3.70
N ASN A 163 15.44 -21.70 -4.29
CA ASN A 163 15.94 -21.72 -5.68
C ASN A 163 14.83 -21.73 -6.74
N GLY A 164 13.69 -21.08 -6.51
CA GLY A 164 12.59 -21.00 -7.49
C GLY A 164 11.37 -20.25 -6.96
N GLU A 165 10.43 -19.96 -7.84
CA GLU A 165 9.15 -19.37 -7.51
C GLU A 165 8.17 -20.42 -6.93
N VAL A 166 8.45 -20.90 -5.72
CA VAL A 166 7.63 -21.92 -5.04
C VAL A 166 6.39 -21.29 -4.42
N ILE A 167 6.56 -20.16 -3.75
CA ILE A 167 5.46 -19.39 -3.16
C ILE A 167 4.85 -18.51 -4.23
N THR A 168 3.64 -18.88 -4.66
CA THR A 168 2.82 -18.12 -5.61
C THR A 168 1.42 -17.92 -5.03
N LYS A 169 0.70 -16.92 -5.53
CA LYS A 169 -0.65 -16.64 -5.05
C LYS A 169 -1.61 -17.79 -5.35
N LYS A 170 -2.36 -18.26 -4.34
CA LYS A 170 -3.26 -19.43 -4.40
C LYS A 170 -4.73 -19.10 -4.20
N GLY A 171 -5.12 -17.83 -4.20
CA GLY A 171 -6.51 -17.39 -4.07
C GLY A 171 -6.67 -15.96 -4.60
N ASP A 172 -7.92 -15.55 -4.87
CA ASP A 172 -8.29 -14.20 -5.30
C ASP A 172 -7.52 -13.70 -6.54
N THR A 173 -7.17 -14.63 -7.47
CA THR A 173 -6.44 -14.30 -8.70
C THR A 173 -7.36 -13.85 -9.84
N ASP A 174 -8.66 -14.01 -9.67
CA ASP A 174 -9.74 -13.68 -10.61
C ASP A 174 -10.43 -12.33 -10.28
N ILE A 175 -10.05 -11.68 -9.18
CA ILE A 175 -10.53 -10.36 -8.81
C ILE A 175 -9.40 -9.33 -8.87
N THR A 176 -9.76 -8.04 -8.92
CA THR A 176 -8.79 -6.95 -9.05
C THR A 176 -8.08 -6.63 -7.72
N TYR A 177 -6.89 -6.03 -7.80
CA TYR A 177 -6.21 -5.51 -6.60
C TYR A 177 -7.12 -4.58 -5.79
N ARG A 178 -7.92 -3.75 -6.47
CA ARG A 178 -8.90 -2.86 -5.82
C ARG A 178 -9.95 -3.64 -5.02
N SER A 179 -10.49 -4.71 -5.58
CA SER A 179 -11.47 -5.57 -4.90
C SER A 179 -10.87 -6.26 -3.67
N ILE A 180 -9.59 -6.68 -3.76
CA ILE A 180 -8.85 -7.28 -2.65
C ILE A 180 -8.66 -6.28 -1.50
N LEU A 181 -8.42 -5.00 -1.82
CA LEU A 181 -8.18 -3.96 -0.81
C LEU A 181 -9.46 -3.54 -0.05
N PHE A 182 -10.63 -3.62 -0.67
CA PHE A 182 -11.86 -3.06 -0.11
C PHE A 182 -12.23 -3.57 1.29
N PRO A 183 -12.16 -4.87 1.63
CA PRO A 183 -12.50 -5.36 2.95
C PRO A 183 -11.64 -4.78 4.09
N TYR A 184 -10.42 -4.32 3.76
CA TYR A 184 -9.50 -3.75 4.75
C TYR A 184 -9.89 -2.37 5.24
N PHE A 185 -10.75 -1.65 4.49
CA PHE A 185 -11.25 -0.32 4.86
C PHE A 185 -12.55 -0.35 5.70
N ASN A 186 -12.94 -1.50 6.22
CA ASN A 186 -14.13 -1.58 7.06
C ASN A 186 -14.02 -0.63 8.27
N GLY A 187 -14.98 0.28 8.43
CA GLY A 187 -14.97 1.36 9.43
C GLY A 187 -14.18 2.62 9.03
N HIS A 188 -13.55 2.66 7.85
CA HIS A 188 -12.72 3.77 7.35
C HIS A 188 -13.23 4.27 5.99
N PHE A 189 -14.43 4.82 5.97
CA PHE A 189 -15.13 5.16 4.72
C PHE A 189 -14.37 6.17 3.84
N TYR A 190 -13.84 7.25 4.43
CA TYR A 190 -13.12 8.27 3.64
C TYR A 190 -11.76 7.78 3.15
N ASP A 191 -11.11 6.84 3.84
CA ASP A 191 -9.89 6.19 3.33
C ASP A 191 -10.23 5.29 2.13
N GLN A 192 -11.36 4.56 2.19
CA GLN A 192 -11.86 3.79 1.05
C GLN A 192 -12.25 4.68 -0.13
N LEU A 193 -12.95 5.79 0.11
CA LEU A 193 -13.27 6.77 -0.93
C LEU A 193 -12.01 7.39 -1.52
N GLY A 194 -11.07 7.83 -0.66
CA GLY A 194 -9.81 8.44 -1.07
C GLY A 194 -8.99 7.52 -1.97
N THR A 195 -8.78 6.26 -1.54
CA THR A 195 -8.06 5.27 -2.36
C THR A 195 -8.82 4.90 -3.64
N SER A 196 -10.17 4.89 -3.59
CA SER A 196 -11.00 4.65 -4.77
C SER A 196 -10.81 5.69 -5.88
N ILE A 197 -10.60 6.96 -5.51
CA ILE A 197 -10.48 8.06 -6.48
C ILE A 197 -9.03 8.43 -6.84
N ILE A 198 -8.05 8.20 -5.93
CA ILE A 198 -6.65 8.52 -6.22
C ILE A 198 -5.96 7.44 -7.05
N PHE A 199 -6.36 6.18 -6.93
CA PHE A 199 -5.77 5.08 -7.68
C PHE A 199 -6.28 5.03 -9.13
N GLY A 200 -5.33 4.83 -10.06
CA GLY A 200 -5.59 4.68 -11.48
C GLY A 200 -5.81 3.23 -11.92
N THR A 201 -5.38 2.93 -13.14
CA THR A 201 -5.67 1.64 -13.82
C THR A 201 -4.91 0.45 -13.23
N LYS A 202 -3.76 0.64 -12.58
CA LYS A 202 -2.93 -0.45 -12.03
C LYS A 202 -3.71 -1.34 -11.06
N VAL A 203 -4.49 -0.75 -10.16
CA VAL A 203 -5.25 -1.51 -9.16
C VAL A 203 -6.49 -2.19 -9.71
N ASP A 204 -6.91 -1.87 -10.93
CA ASP A 204 -8.01 -2.53 -11.63
C ASP A 204 -7.55 -3.76 -12.45
N GLN A 205 -6.25 -4.07 -12.44
CA GLN A 205 -5.72 -5.33 -12.96
C GLN A 205 -6.03 -6.48 -11.99
N LEU A 206 -6.05 -7.70 -12.51
CA LEU A 206 -6.21 -8.90 -11.69
C LEU A 206 -5.08 -9.02 -10.66
N GLY A 207 -5.43 -9.35 -9.43
CA GLY A 207 -4.54 -9.43 -8.29
C GLY A 207 -3.70 -10.70 -8.29
N THR A 208 -2.78 -10.86 -9.23
CA THR A 208 -1.98 -12.07 -9.41
C THR A 208 -0.77 -12.18 -8.48
N LYS A 209 -0.30 -11.05 -7.91
CA LYS A 209 0.82 -11.03 -6.97
C LYS A 209 0.35 -11.14 -5.53
N ILE A 210 1.14 -11.77 -4.68
CA ILE A 210 0.99 -11.70 -3.22
C ILE A 210 1.57 -10.36 -2.75
N PHE A 211 0.73 -9.51 -2.18
CA PHE A 211 1.16 -8.21 -1.66
C PHE A 211 0.59 -7.89 -0.27
N LEU A 212 -0.33 -8.70 0.24
CA LEU A 212 -0.92 -8.55 1.57
C LEU A 212 -0.57 -9.74 2.48
N PRO A 213 -0.41 -9.51 3.79
CA PRO A 213 0.00 -10.53 4.75
C PRO A 213 -0.93 -11.75 4.78
N PHE A 214 -2.25 -11.55 4.76
CA PHE A 214 -3.19 -12.66 4.78
C PHE A 214 -3.26 -13.42 3.44
N GLU A 215 -2.96 -12.77 2.32
CA GLU A 215 -2.79 -13.49 1.04
C GLU A 215 -1.61 -14.44 1.10
N LEU A 216 -0.48 -14.00 1.70
CA LEU A 216 0.69 -14.85 1.91
C LEU A 216 0.35 -16.01 2.84
N LYS A 217 -0.24 -15.71 4.01
CA LYS A 217 -0.65 -16.74 4.98
C LYS A 217 -1.50 -17.84 4.32
N ASN A 218 -2.55 -17.43 3.58
CA ASN A 218 -3.48 -18.37 2.93
C ASN A 218 -2.84 -19.10 1.74
N SER A 219 -1.87 -18.48 1.06
CA SER A 219 -1.14 -19.11 -0.05
C SER A 219 -0.14 -20.13 0.48
N LEU A 220 0.55 -19.84 1.59
CA LEU A 220 1.47 -20.78 2.23
C LEU A 220 0.78 -22.08 2.64
N GLU A 221 -0.43 -22.02 3.21
CA GLU A 221 -1.22 -23.20 3.60
C GLU A 221 -1.51 -24.15 2.43
N LYS A 222 -1.54 -23.61 1.20
CA LYS A 222 -1.82 -24.35 -0.04
C LYS A 222 -0.56 -24.65 -0.86
N THR A 223 0.60 -24.22 -0.38
CA THR A 223 1.86 -24.39 -1.11
C THR A 223 2.55 -25.69 -0.70
N THR A 224 2.98 -26.45 -1.69
CA THR A 224 3.79 -27.66 -1.50
C THR A 224 5.20 -27.44 -2.03
N TYR A 225 6.17 -28.06 -1.39
CA TYR A 225 7.57 -28.11 -1.80
C TYR A 225 8.08 -29.54 -1.68
N GLN A 226 8.69 -30.07 -2.74
CA GLN A 226 9.16 -31.47 -2.80
C GLN A 226 8.06 -32.48 -2.40
N ASN A 227 6.82 -32.26 -2.89
CA ASN A 227 5.62 -33.08 -2.62
C ASN A 227 5.17 -33.14 -1.14
N GLN A 228 5.63 -32.20 -0.30
CA GLN A 228 5.19 -32.05 1.08
C GLN A 228 4.65 -30.63 1.30
N PRO A 229 3.77 -30.40 2.29
CA PRO A 229 3.38 -29.05 2.68
C PRO A 229 4.62 -28.20 2.97
N LEU A 230 4.65 -26.96 2.48
CA LEU A 230 5.78 -26.05 2.73
C LEU A 230 5.82 -25.54 4.17
N VAL A 231 4.66 -25.43 4.81
CA VAL A 231 4.52 -24.88 6.18
C VAL A 231 3.67 -25.78 7.06
N THR A 232 3.84 -25.62 8.37
CA THR A 232 2.92 -26.18 9.38
C THR A 232 1.55 -25.51 9.27
N GLN A 233 0.53 -26.10 9.90
CA GLN A 233 -0.73 -25.38 10.16
C GLN A 233 -0.45 -24.09 10.93
N SER A 234 -1.21 -23.06 10.59
CA SER A 234 -1.07 -21.76 11.25
C SER A 234 -1.38 -21.86 12.74
N LYS A 235 -0.41 -21.48 13.57
CA LYS A 235 -0.55 -21.36 15.02
C LYS A 235 -0.90 -19.92 15.39
N THR A 236 -1.94 -19.73 16.19
CA THR A 236 -2.26 -18.43 16.75
C THR A 236 -1.43 -18.17 17.99
N LEU A 237 -0.60 -17.13 17.98
CA LEU A 237 0.24 -16.70 19.11
C LEU A 237 -0.48 -15.65 19.96
N LEU A 238 -1.13 -14.69 19.31
CA LEU A 238 -1.99 -13.70 19.94
C LEU A 238 -3.33 -13.68 19.19
N SER A 239 -4.43 -13.60 19.93
CA SER A 239 -5.80 -13.56 19.39
C SER A 239 -6.54 -12.35 19.93
N PHE A 240 -6.86 -11.41 19.04
CA PHE A 240 -7.69 -10.25 19.34
C PHE A 240 -8.78 -10.14 18.28
N GLU A 241 -9.99 -9.80 18.70
CA GLU A 241 -11.04 -9.43 17.76
C GLU A 241 -10.76 -8.02 17.24
N LYS A 242 -10.83 -7.85 15.91
CA LYS A 242 -10.70 -6.53 15.30
C LYS A 242 -11.95 -5.72 15.62
N GLU A 243 -11.82 -4.72 16.46
CA GLU A 243 -12.86 -3.72 16.65
C GLU A 243 -13.02 -2.87 15.38
N THR A 244 -14.24 -2.81 14.83
CA THR A 244 -14.51 -1.89 13.73
C THR A 244 -14.63 -0.47 14.29
N PRO A 245 -13.77 0.48 13.88
CA PRO A 245 -13.86 1.85 14.38
C PRO A 245 -15.23 2.45 14.10
N SER A 246 -15.82 3.06 15.10
CA SER A 246 -17.07 3.82 14.96
C SER A 246 -16.72 5.32 14.94
N SER A 247 -17.13 5.99 13.86
CA SER A 247 -16.90 7.44 13.71
C SER A 247 -18.18 8.13 13.27
N TRP A 248 -18.54 9.21 13.97
CA TRP A 248 -19.73 10.01 13.63
C TRP A 248 -19.58 10.73 12.29
N TRP A 249 -18.36 11.00 11.84
CA TRP A 249 -18.07 11.74 10.60
C TRP A 249 -17.46 10.87 9.49
N ASN A 250 -16.64 9.84 9.82
CA ASN A 250 -16.00 8.97 8.83
C ASN A 250 -16.92 7.82 8.42
N ASN A 251 -18.01 8.15 7.74
CA ASN A 251 -19.01 7.17 7.30
C ASN A 251 -19.76 7.65 6.04
N VAL A 252 -20.50 6.75 5.42
CA VAL A 252 -21.26 7.03 4.19
C VAL A 252 -22.36 8.08 4.40
N TYR A 253 -22.92 8.19 5.60
CA TYR A 253 -24.05 9.11 5.85
C TYR A 253 -23.60 10.57 5.79
N THR A 254 -22.45 10.92 6.38
CA THR A 254 -21.91 12.28 6.30
C THR A 254 -21.52 12.65 4.86
N TYR A 255 -20.97 11.70 4.11
CA TYR A 255 -20.70 11.87 2.69
C TYR A 255 -21.96 12.16 1.89
N LEU A 256 -23.00 11.34 2.04
CA LEU A 256 -24.29 11.55 1.36
C LEU A 256 -24.95 12.85 1.80
N PHE A 257 -24.87 13.22 3.07
CA PHE A 257 -25.42 14.48 3.60
C PHE A 257 -24.76 15.69 2.93
N ILE A 258 -23.42 15.70 2.81
CA ILE A 258 -22.68 16.79 2.13
C ILE A 258 -23.10 16.89 0.68
N LEU A 259 -23.19 15.78 -0.05
CA LEU A 259 -23.60 15.78 -1.43
C LEU A 259 -25.07 16.20 -1.63
N ALA A 260 -25.96 15.73 -0.76
CA ALA A 260 -27.36 16.17 -0.75
C ALA A 260 -27.48 17.67 -0.49
N PHE A 261 -26.70 18.23 0.44
CA PHE A 261 -26.65 19.67 0.65
C PHE A 261 -26.27 20.43 -0.64
N VAL A 262 -25.26 19.97 -1.38
CA VAL A 262 -24.87 20.59 -2.66
C VAL A 262 -26.01 20.54 -3.68
N VAL A 263 -26.75 19.42 -3.75
CA VAL A 263 -27.89 19.29 -4.67
C VAL A 263 -29.06 20.19 -4.24
N LEU A 264 -29.42 20.23 -2.96
CA LEU A 264 -30.59 20.93 -2.45
C LEU A 264 -30.40 22.45 -2.32
N ALA A 265 -29.18 22.92 -2.10
CA ALA A 265 -28.88 24.33 -1.89
C ALA A 265 -29.27 25.22 -3.07
N HIS A 266 -29.33 24.71 -4.29
CA HIS A 266 -29.67 25.43 -5.54
C HIS A 266 -28.95 26.80 -5.70
N ASN A 267 -27.77 26.95 -5.07
CA ASN A 267 -27.04 28.20 -4.96
C ASN A 267 -25.83 28.21 -5.93
N LYS A 268 -25.68 29.31 -6.67
CA LYS A 268 -24.57 29.47 -7.64
C LYS A 268 -23.18 29.46 -6.98
N ILE A 269 -23.09 29.92 -5.73
CA ILE A 269 -21.82 29.95 -5.00
C ILE A 269 -21.46 28.53 -4.57
N VAL A 270 -22.43 27.77 -4.02
CA VAL A 270 -22.25 26.36 -3.64
C VAL A 270 -21.84 25.53 -4.86
N ASP A 271 -22.52 25.71 -6.01
CA ASP A 271 -22.17 25.04 -7.28
C ASP A 271 -20.70 25.30 -7.66
N LYS A 272 -20.26 26.58 -7.59
CA LYS A 272 -18.88 26.97 -7.91
C LYS A 272 -17.85 26.39 -6.93
N ILE A 273 -18.16 26.42 -5.62
CA ILE A 273 -17.26 25.86 -4.59
C ILE A 273 -17.12 24.34 -4.81
N TYR A 274 -18.22 23.64 -5.05
CA TYR A 274 -18.18 22.21 -5.34
C TYR A 274 -17.30 21.89 -6.55
N LEU A 275 -17.52 22.57 -7.69
CA LEU A 275 -16.72 22.38 -8.91
C LEU A 275 -15.25 22.77 -8.69
N LEU A 276 -14.99 23.79 -7.87
CA LEU A 276 -13.63 24.24 -7.52
C LEU A 276 -12.89 23.14 -6.73
N ILE A 277 -13.55 22.55 -5.75
CA ILE A 277 -12.98 21.44 -4.98
C ILE A 277 -12.65 20.26 -5.91
N LEU A 278 -13.58 19.85 -6.76
CA LEU A 278 -13.34 18.77 -7.72
C LEU A 278 -12.14 19.08 -8.63
N SER A 279 -12.04 20.33 -9.09
CA SER A 279 -10.95 20.73 -9.97
C SER A 279 -9.59 20.70 -9.29
N PHE A 280 -9.47 21.17 -8.05
CA PHE A 280 -8.21 21.10 -7.30
C PHE A 280 -7.79 19.64 -7.01
N ILE A 281 -8.73 18.78 -6.67
CA ILE A 281 -8.48 17.34 -6.55
C ILE A 281 -7.97 16.78 -7.89
N GLY A 282 -8.57 17.18 -9.00
CA GLY A 282 -8.13 16.74 -10.32
C GLY A 282 -6.74 17.23 -10.71
N ILE A 283 -6.39 18.48 -10.38
CA ILE A 283 -5.03 19.00 -10.55
C ILE A 283 -4.05 18.16 -9.73
N PHE A 284 -4.40 17.85 -8.48
CA PHE A 284 -3.60 17.00 -7.62
C PHE A 284 -3.42 15.59 -8.23
N PHE A 285 -4.48 14.98 -8.77
CA PHE A 285 -4.37 13.67 -9.41
C PHE A 285 -3.48 13.68 -10.66
N VAL A 286 -3.63 14.69 -11.50
CA VAL A 286 -2.77 14.87 -12.68
C VAL A 286 -1.32 15.07 -12.24
N PHE A 287 -1.08 15.96 -11.27
CA PHE A 287 0.25 16.17 -10.72
C PHE A 287 0.86 14.88 -10.17
N MET A 288 0.13 14.14 -9.33
CA MET A 288 0.60 12.89 -8.73
C MET A 288 0.85 11.81 -9.78
N GLY A 289 0.03 11.73 -10.81
CA GLY A 289 0.20 10.76 -11.90
C GLY A 289 1.51 10.93 -12.69
N PHE A 290 2.05 12.16 -12.76
CA PHE A 290 3.34 12.45 -13.39
C PHE A 290 4.52 12.49 -12.40
N TYR A 291 4.27 12.94 -11.17
CA TYR A 291 5.31 13.18 -10.17
C TYR A 291 5.68 11.91 -9.39
N SER A 292 4.69 11.06 -9.12
CA SER A 292 4.88 9.90 -8.25
C SER A 292 5.43 8.69 -9.01
N PHE A 293 6.33 7.97 -8.35
CA PHE A 293 6.82 6.66 -8.79
C PHE A 293 5.89 5.50 -8.36
N HIS A 294 4.81 5.78 -7.64
CA HIS A 294 3.77 4.80 -7.36
C HIS A 294 2.93 4.57 -8.62
N GLN A 295 3.07 3.39 -9.20
CA GLN A 295 2.32 3.03 -10.42
C GLN A 295 0.81 3.01 -10.22
N GLU A 296 0.36 2.83 -8.99
CA GLU A 296 -1.03 2.87 -8.59
C GLU A 296 -1.69 4.24 -8.83
N LEU A 297 -0.90 5.32 -8.83
CA LEU A 297 -1.37 6.69 -9.07
C LEU A 297 -1.36 7.08 -10.55
N ALA A 298 -0.65 6.32 -11.40
CA ALA A 298 -0.54 6.59 -12.81
C ALA A 298 -1.85 6.29 -13.56
N MET A 299 -2.06 6.94 -14.71
CA MET A 299 -3.23 6.71 -15.59
C MET A 299 -4.56 6.78 -14.84
N ASN A 300 -4.71 7.80 -13.98
CA ASN A 300 -5.89 7.99 -13.16
C ASN A 300 -7.07 8.53 -13.99
N TYR A 301 -7.98 7.67 -14.38
CA TYR A 301 -9.18 8.00 -15.14
C TYR A 301 -10.25 8.78 -14.34
N ASN A 302 -10.09 8.86 -12.99
CA ASN A 302 -10.99 9.65 -12.16
C ASN A 302 -10.88 11.16 -12.49
N VAL A 303 -9.86 11.60 -13.24
CA VAL A 303 -9.77 12.97 -13.79
C VAL A 303 -10.93 13.33 -14.73
N LEU A 304 -11.73 12.38 -15.20
CA LEU A 304 -12.95 12.67 -15.93
C LEU A 304 -14.04 13.27 -15.05
N LEU A 305 -14.13 12.84 -13.79
CA LEU A 305 -15.00 13.43 -12.77
C LEU A 305 -14.33 14.66 -12.13
N PHE A 306 -13.07 14.51 -11.72
CA PHE A 306 -12.24 15.52 -11.07
C PHE A 306 -11.44 16.34 -12.12
N SER A 307 -12.13 16.92 -13.07
CA SER A 307 -11.45 17.54 -14.22
C SER A 307 -10.78 18.87 -13.84
N PRO A 308 -9.46 19.06 -14.09
CA PRO A 308 -8.82 20.37 -13.98
C PRO A 308 -9.50 21.45 -14.85
N LEU A 309 -10.11 21.06 -15.97
CA LEU A 309 -10.81 21.98 -16.87
C LEU A 309 -12.06 22.62 -16.25
N LEU A 310 -12.54 22.13 -15.09
CA LEU A 310 -13.60 22.77 -14.32
C LEU A 310 -13.20 24.18 -13.86
N LEU A 311 -11.91 24.48 -13.67
CA LEU A 311 -11.43 25.83 -13.41
C LEU A 311 -11.76 26.78 -14.56
N ILE A 312 -11.61 26.33 -15.80
CA ILE A 312 -11.95 27.11 -16.98
C ILE A 312 -13.45 27.42 -17.01
N LEU A 313 -14.28 26.40 -16.71
CA LEU A 313 -15.73 26.58 -16.60
C LEU A 313 -16.12 27.65 -15.56
N ILE A 314 -15.48 27.57 -14.36
CA ILE A 314 -15.71 28.53 -13.28
C ILE A 314 -15.27 29.93 -13.70
N PHE A 315 -14.08 30.07 -14.27
CA PHE A 315 -13.54 31.34 -14.77
C PHE A 315 -14.47 31.99 -15.82
N LEU A 316 -14.89 31.23 -16.82
CA LEU A 316 -15.84 31.68 -17.83
C LEU A 316 -17.19 32.09 -17.23
N SER A 317 -17.65 31.38 -16.18
CA SER A 317 -18.86 31.75 -15.44
C SER A 317 -18.70 33.05 -14.65
N ILE A 318 -17.51 33.34 -14.12
CA ILE A 318 -17.21 34.63 -13.45
C ILE A 318 -17.19 35.77 -14.47
N LEU A 319 -16.56 35.58 -15.62
CA LEU A 319 -16.55 36.53 -16.73
C LEU A 319 -17.91 36.70 -17.41
N LYS A 320 -18.96 36.02 -16.92
CA LYS A 320 -20.34 36.06 -17.50
C LYS A 320 -20.39 35.66 -18.97
N ASN A 321 -19.41 34.88 -19.47
CA ASN A 321 -19.40 34.41 -20.86
C ASN A 321 -20.34 33.20 -21.01
N LYS A 322 -21.64 33.48 -21.16
CA LYS A 322 -22.70 32.43 -21.19
C LYS A 322 -22.46 31.36 -22.26
N ARG A 323 -21.97 31.73 -23.46
CA ARG A 323 -21.79 30.80 -24.58
C ARG A 323 -20.73 29.73 -24.25
N TRP A 324 -19.58 30.14 -23.76
CA TRP A 324 -18.50 29.22 -23.45
C TRP A 324 -18.76 28.47 -22.13
N THR A 325 -19.36 29.11 -21.12
CA THR A 325 -19.79 28.41 -19.89
C THR A 325 -20.75 27.26 -20.21
N TYR A 326 -21.74 27.48 -21.11
CA TYR A 326 -22.62 26.41 -21.55
C TYR A 326 -21.88 25.28 -22.25
N ARG A 327 -20.98 25.59 -23.19
CA ARG A 327 -20.21 24.59 -23.92
C ARG A 327 -19.33 23.74 -23.01
N PHE A 328 -18.63 24.36 -22.05
CA PHE A 328 -17.81 23.64 -21.08
C PHE A 328 -18.65 22.83 -20.12
N ALA A 329 -19.82 23.28 -19.70
CA ALA A 329 -20.71 22.47 -18.87
C ALA A 329 -21.20 21.23 -19.63
N VAL A 330 -21.56 21.35 -20.92
CA VAL A 330 -21.94 20.20 -21.75
C VAL A 330 -20.76 19.25 -21.96
N LEU A 331 -19.56 19.77 -22.21
CA LEU A 331 -18.35 18.94 -22.33
C LEU A 331 -18.12 18.08 -21.07
N HIS A 332 -18.27 18.67 -19.87
CA HIS A 332 -18.10 17.93 -18.62
C HIS A 332 -19.24 16.94 -18.37
N LEU A 333 -20.45 17.20 -18.83
CA LEU A 333 -21.54 16.20 -18.82
C LEU A 333 -21.18 14.99 -19.69
N ILE A 334 -20.55 15.21 -20.83
CA ILE A 334 -20.06 14.12 -21.70
C ILE A 334 -18.96 13.33 -20.96
N PHE A 335 -17.97 14.02 -20.35
CA PHE A 335 -16.94 13.35 -19.55
C PHE A 335 -17.56 12.52 -18.43
N LEU A 336 -18.57 13.03 -17.76
CA LEU A 336 -19.27 12.34 -16.67
C LEU A 336 -20.00 11.10 -17.15
N ILE A 337 -20.64 11.15 -18.32
CA ILE A 337 -21.30 9.97 -18.93
C ILE A 337 -20.27 8.92 -19.30
N VAL A 338 -19.18 9.30 -19.99
CA VAL A 338 -18.09 8.39 -20.34
C VAL A 338 -17.51 7.74 -19.10
N TYR A 339 -17.26 8.54 -18.05
CA TYR A 339 -16.75 8.04 -16.78
C TYR A 339 -17.72 7.07 -16.11
N ALA A 340 -19.01 7.39 -16.04
CA ALA A 340 -20.01 6.50 -15.45
C ALA A 340 -20.08 5.16 -16.20
N ILE A 341 -20.06 5.15 -17.51
CA ILE A 341 -20.05 3.95 -18.34
C ILE A 341 -18.78 3.13 -18.07
N PHE A 342 -17.62 3.80 -18.00
CA PHE A 342 -16.35 3.13 -17.72
C PHE A 342 -16.31 2.47 -16.33
N LEU A 343 -17.03 3.02 -15.35
CA LEU A 343 -17.06 2.52 -13.98
C LEU A 343 -18.04 1.38 -13.71
N ILE A 344 -19.00 1.08 -14.58
CA ILE A 344 -20.10 0.13 -14.31
C ILE A 344 -19.61 -1.20 -13.73
N ASN A 345 -18.49 -1.72 -14.24
CA ASN A 345 -17.92 -3.01 -13.82
C ASN A 345 -16.74 -2.86 -12.83
N LYS A 346 -16.56 -1.68 -12.23
CA LYS A 346 -15.48 -1.42 -11.28
C LYS A 346 -15.97 -1.51 -9.83
N ALA A 347 -15.17 -2.09 -8.95
CA ALA A 347 -15.53 -2.31 -7.56
C ALA A 347 -15.95 -1.02 -6.79
N HIS A 348 -15.38 0.14 -7.16
CA HIS A 348 -15.66 1.41 -6.50
C HIS A 348 -16.81 2.21 -7.13
N PHE A 349 -17.52 1.67 -8.13
CA PHE A 349 -18.63 2.37 -8.79
C PHE A 349 -19.67 2.91 -7.83
N LEU A 350 -20.16 2.05 -6.92
CA LEU A 350 -21.21 2.44 -5.95
C LEU A 350 -20.76 3.51 -4.96
N ILE A 351 -19.46 3.55 -4.62
CA ILE A 351 -18.91 4.57 -3.71
C ILE A 351 -18.85 5.93 -4.40
N VAL A 352 -18.52 5.95 -5.69
CA VAL A 352 -18.35 7.20 -6.47
C VAL A 352 -19.67 7.66 -7.10
N LEU A 353 -20.66 6.78 -7.26
CA LEU A 353 -21.95 7.09 -7.90
C LEU A 353 -22.66 8.32 -7.32
N PRO A 354 -22.71 8.56 -5.99
CA PRO A 354 -23.31 9.77 -5.45
C PRO A 354 -22.62 11.05 -5.93
N MET A 355 -21.29 11.05 -6.10
CA MET A 355 -20.55 12.20 -6.66
C MET A 355 -20.87 12.39 -8.14
N ILE A 356 -21.01 11.32 -8.91
CA ILE A 356 -21.40 11.37 -10.33
C ILE A 356 -22.77 12.03 -10.46
N ILE A 357 -23.74 11.60 -9.65
CA ILE A 357 -25.09 12.14 -9.64
C ILE A 357 -25.07 13.62 -9.26
N THR A 358 -24.39 13.98 -8.17
CA THR A 358 -24.26 15.38 -7.71
C THR A 358 -23.63 16.27 -8.76
N SER A 359 -22.54 15.81 -9.38
CA SER A 359 -21.86 16.54 -10.46
C SER A 359 -22.78 16.74 -11.68
N GLY A 360 -23.56 15.73 -12.02
CA GLY A 360 -24.57 15.82 -13.07
C GLY A 360 -25.60 16.91 -12.78
N PHE A 361 -26.18 16.94 -11.58
CA PHE A 361 -27.13 17.99 -11.18
C PHE A 361 -26.50 19.37 -11.23
N VAL A 362 -25.29 19.56 -10.71
CA VAL A 362 -24.60 20.85 -10.72
C VAL A 362 -24.32 21.31 -12.15
N LEU A 363 -23.76 20.44 -13.00
CA LEU A 363 -23.43 20.76 -14.38
C LEU A 363 -24.66 21.07 -15.23
N VAL A 364 -25.76 20.34 -15.05
CA VAL A 364 -27.05 20.61 -15.71
C VAL A 364 -27.58 21.99 -15.29
N ARG A 365 -27.56 22.33 -14.00
CA ARG A 365 -27.93 23.67 -13.52
C ARG A 365 -27.11 24.79 -14.16
N VAL A 366 -25.77 24.58 -14.22
CA VAL A 366 -24.86 25.52 -14.87
C VAL A 366 -25.18 25.65 -16.36
N ALA A 367 -25.43 24.55 -17.06
CA ALA A 367 -25.79 24.55 -18.47
C ALA A 367 -27.11 25.30 -18.72
N ILE A 368 -28.18 24.99 -17.99
CA ILE A 368 -29.50 25.61 -18.12
C ILE A 368 -29.43 27.13 -17.90
N ARG A 369 -28.71 27.59 -16.84
CA ARG A 369 -28.53 29.02 -16.53
C ARG A 369 -27.80 29.81 -17.63
N ASN A 370 -27.00 29.13 -18.45
CA ASN A 370 -26.17 29.74 -19.49
C ASN A 370 -26.61 29.42 -20.93
N LYS A 371 -27.66 28.61 -21.12
CA LYS A 371 -28.25 28.34 -22.43
C LYS A 371 -28.82 29.63 -23.01
N LYS A 372 -28.49 29.97 -24.26
CA LYS A 372 -29.15 31.08 -24.98
C LYS A 372 -30.64 30.73 -25.12
N ARG A 373 -31.51 31.62 -24.66
CA ARG A 373 -32.92 31.55 -25.05
C ARG A 373 -32.98 31.89 -26.55
N ILE A 374 -33.46 30.98 -27.37
CA ILE A 374 -33.85 31.27 -28.75
C ILE A 374 -35.06 32.16 -28.63
N PRO A 375 -35.07 33.40 -29.17
CA PRO A 375 -36.28 34.20 -29.19
C PRO A 375 -37.32 33.41 -30.00
N ILE A 376 -38.46 33.12 -29.39
CA ILE A 376 -39.63 32.62 -30.12
C ILE A 376 -40.09 33.83 -30.94
N ILE A 377 -39.82 33.81 -32.24
CA ILE A 377 -40.41 34.75 -33.18
C ILE A 377 -41.85 34.27 -33.32
N ILE A 378 -42.77 34.99 -32.65
CA ILE A 378 -44.23 34.86 -32.80
C ILE A 378 -44.63 35.61 -34.05
#